data_298f14382935dda934c3d6e93ff4479e
#
_entry.id   298f14382935dda934c3d6e93ff4479e
#
_cell.length_a   1.000
_cell.length_b   1.000
_cell.length_c   1.000
_cell.angle_alpha   90.00
_cell.angle_beta   90.00
_cell.angle_gamma   90.00
#
_symmetry.space_group_name_H-M   'P 1'
#
loop_
_entity.id
_entity.type
_entity.pdbx_description
1 polymer ?
#
loop_
_entity_poly.entity_id
_entity_poly.type
_entity_poly.pdbx_seq_one_letter_code
_entity_poly.pdbx_strand_id
1 'polypeptide(L)'
;MPVARDASDSRRTYVLDTSVLLSDPRALLRFDEHDVVIPVVVVTELEAKRSHPELGYFARQALRLLDDLRVENGRLDEPMQVGVSGGTVRVELNHTDVSVLPSGLQLGDNDTRILAVARNLEMDGRSVVLVSKDLPMRVKASSLGIAAEEYRAEFVVETGYTGMTEVDVAADDVDRLYDEQVIELEAALDLPCHTGLVLLSDRGSALGRVTPDKRVRLVRVEHVPAQHLHLPA
;
A
#
# COMPACT_ATOMS: atom_id res chain seq x y z
N MET A 1 -14.04 -29.70 -29.15
CA MET A 1 -14.59 -29.42 -27.83
C MET A 1 -13.54 -28.71 -27.03
N PRO A 2 -13.73 -27.44 -26.59
CA PRO A 2 -12.78 -26.78 -25.70
C PRO A 2 -12.86 -27.46 -24.33
N VAL A 3 -11.72 -27.93 -23.85
CA VAL A 3 -11.55 -28.44 -22.48
C VAL A 3 -11.77 -27.26 -21.53
N ALA A 4 -12.77 -27.37 -20.68
CA ALA A 4 -12.98 -26.42 -19.59
C ALA A 4 -11.70 -26.41 -18.74
N ARG A 5 -11.00 -25.25 -18.67
CA ARG A 5 -9.91 -25.05 -17.70
C ARG A 5 -10.54 -25.07 -16.31
N ASP A 6 -10.10 -26.02 -15.51
CA ASP A 6 -10.54 -26.18 -14.12
C ASP A 6 -10.27 -24.86 -13.35
N ALA A 7 -11.27 -24.35 -12.66
CA ALA A 7 -11.15 -23.13 -11.84
C ALA A 7 -10.17 -23.30 -10.67
N SER A 8 -9.77 -24.55 -10.35
CA SER A 8 -8.75 -24.88 -9.35
C SER A 8 -7.31 -24.53 -9.77
N ASP A 9 -7.06 -24.37 -11.11
CA ASP A 9 -5.74 -24.08 -11.66
C ASP A 9 -5.39 -22.58 -11.67
N SER A 10 -6.28 -21.70 -11.22
CA SER A 10 -6.08 -20.25 -11.20
C SER A 10 -5.68 -19.69 -9.84
N ARG A 11 -5.81 -20.44 -8.74
CA ARG A 11 -5.56 -19.94 -7.38
C ARG A 11 -4.06 -19.93 -7.08
N ARG A 12 -3.50 -18.75 -6.86
CA ARG A 12 -2.09 -18.56 -6.52
C ARG A 12 -1.91 -18.35 -5.03
N THR A 13 -0.70 -18.60 -4.56
CA THR A 13 -0.27 -18.29 -3.19
C THR A 13 0.72 -17.14 -3.24
N TYR A 14 0.32 -15.98 -2.76
CA TYR A 14 1.16 -14.79 -2.69
C TYR A 14 1.86 -14.71 -1.34
N VAL A 15 3.19 -14.79 -1.34
CA VAL A 15 4.02 -14.58 -0.16
C VAL A 15 4.42 -13.12 -0.11
N LEU A 16 4.00 -12.39 0.91
CA LEU A 16 4.26 -10.96 1.05
C LEU A 16 5.53 -10.69 1.85
N ASP A 17 6.38 -9.84 1.31
CA ASP A 17 7.53 -9.26 1.98
C ASP A 17 7.13 -8.06 2.86
N THR A 18 7.93 -7.74 3.85
CA THR A 18 7.73 -6.62 4.79
C THR A 18 7.60 -5.27 4.08
N SER A 19 8.36 -5.04 3.01
CA SER A 19 8.32 -3.80 2.22
C SER A 19 6.93 -3.51 1.65
N VAL A 20 6.15 -4.55 1.35
CA VAL A 20 4.77 -4.44 0.86
C VAL A 20 3.88 -3.83 1.94
N LEU A 21 3.88 -4.40 3.15
CA LEU A 21 3.01 -3.96 4.26
C LEU A 21 3.46 -2.61 4.83
N LEU A 22 4.74 -2.27 4.73
CA LEU A 22 5.26 -0.95 5.09
C LEU A 22 4.90 0.13 4.07
N SER A 23 4.50 -0.24 2.86
CA SER A 23 4.02 0.71 1.84
C SER A 23 2.49 0.77 1.79
N ASP A 24 1.83 -0.36 1.95
CA ASP A 24 0.37 -0.49 1.98
C ASP A 24 -0.04 -1.54 3.03
N PRO A 25 -0.42 -1.14 4.24
CA PRO A 25 -0.89 -2.07 5.26
C PRO A 25 -2.10 -2.92 4.84
N ARG A 26 -2.89 -2.42 3.89
CA ARG A 26 -4.06 -3.13 3.37
C ARG A 26 -3.76 -4.06 2.19
N ALA A 27 -2.50 -4.17 1.77
CA ALA A 27 -2.09 -5.05 0.69
C ALA A 27 -2.58 -6.50 0.90
N LEU A 28 -2.59 -6.98 2.15
CA LEU A 28 -3.03 -8.34 2.49
C LEU A 28 -4.50 -8.62 2.13
N LEU A 29 -5.32 -7.59 1.91
CA LEU A 29 -6.74 -7.72 1.53
C LEU A 29 -6.98 -7.50 0.02
N ARG A 30 -5.92 -7.33 -0.81
CA ARG A 30 -6.06 -6.95 -2.21
C ARG A 30 -5.91 -8.09 -3.22
N PHE A 31 -5.83 -9.31 -2.75
CA PHE A 31 -5.61 -10.50 -3.59
C PHE A 31 -6.88 -11.39 -3.67
N ASP A 32 -8.02 -10.79 -3.73
CA ASP A 32 -9.40 -11.26 -3.68
C ASP A 32 -9.64 -12.79 -3.75
N GLU A 33 -9.26 -13.46 -4.83
CA GLU A 33 -9.49 -14.90 -5.04
C GLU A 33 -8.29 -15.79 -4.68
N HIS A 34 -7.20 -15.19 -4.21
CA HIS A 34 -5.92 -15.87 -4.00
C HIS A 34 -5.60 -16.08 -2.51
N ASP A 35 -4.60 -16.91 -2.24
CA ASP A 35 -4.10 -17.14 -0.89
C ASP A 35 -2.94 -16.19 -0.58
N VAL A 36 -3.07 -15.40 0.46
CA VAL A 36 -2.01 -14.52 0.97
C VAL A 36 -1.34 -15.19 2.17
N VAL A 37 -0.02 -15.30 2.09
CA VAL A 37 0.82 -15.86 3.14
C VAL A 37 1.78 -14.81 3.65
N ILE A 38 1.75 -14.58 4.96
CA ILE A 38 2.63 -13.65 5.65
C ILE A 38 3.62 -14.48 6.48
N PRO A 39 4.89 -14.59 6.09
CA PRO A 39 5.90 -15.24 6.92
C PRO A 39 5.95 -14.61 8.31
N VAL A 40 6.10 -15.41 9.37
CA VAL A 40 6.14 -14.89 10.74
C VAL A 40 7.28 -13.86 10.94
N VAL A 41 8.37 -13.99 10.21
CA VAL A 41 9.48 -13.02 10.24
C VAL A 41 9.04 -11.63 9.81
N VAL A 42 8.07 -11.51 8.90
CA VAL A 42 7.50 -10.22 8.47
C VAL A 42 6.78 -9.56 9.65
N VAL A 43 6.04 -10.31 10.46
CA VAL A 43 5.40 -9.78 11.68
C VAL A 43 6.45 -9.26 12.65
N THR A 44 7.55 -10.00 12.84
CA THR A 44 8.67 -9.58 13.70
C THR A 44 9.33 -8.30 13.20
N GLU A 45 9.51 -8.17 11.88
CA GLU A 45 10.07 -6.94 11.28
C GLU A 45 9.14 -5.74 11.41
N LEU A 46 7.83 -5.94 11.22
CA LEU A 46 6.84 -4.88 11.47
C LEU A 46 6.89 -4.43 12.92
N GLU A 47 7.01 -5.35 13.87
CA GLU A 47 7.16 -5.02 15.29
C GLU A 47 8.41 -4.18 15.54
N ALA A 48 9.55 -4.56 15.00
CA ALA A 48 10.80 -3.81 15.12
C ALA A 48 10.70 -2.39 14.52
N LYS A 49 9.85 -2.19 13.51
CA LYS A 49 9.63 -0.89 12.86
C LYS A 49 8.56 -0.02 13.52
N ARG A 50 7.86 -0.47 14.57
CA ARG A 50 6.75 0.28 15.21
C ARG A 50 7.11 1.69 15.67
N SER A 51 8.36 1.89 16.09
CA SER A 51 8.87 3.18 16.58
C SER A 51 9.68 3.94 15.54
N HIS A 52 9.79 3.44 14.30
CA HIS A 52 10.54 4.12 13.25
C HIS A 52 9.83 5.44 12.87
N PRO A 53 10.55 6.57 12.74
CA PRO A 53 9.94 7.88 12.48
C PRO A 53 9.02 7.91 11.27
N GLU A 54 9.44 7.31 10.15
CA GLU A 54 8.71 7.34 8.88
C GLU A 54 7.83 6.11 8.67
N LEU A 55 8.32 4.92 9.01
CA LEU A 55 7.65 3.64 8.73
C LEU A 55 6.73 3.18 9.87
N GLY A 56 6.89 3.74 11.08
CA GLY A 56 6.18 3.28 12.26
C GLY A 56 4.66 3.39 12.16
N TYR A 57 4.16 4.37 11.42
CA TYR A 57 2.72 4.48 11.16
C TYR A 57 2.21 3.25 10.40
N PHE A 58 2.84 2.91 9.27
CA PHE A 58 2.44 1.78 8.43
C PHE A 58 2.61 0.44 9.16
N ALA A 59 3.71 0.27 9.88
CA ALA A 59 3.95 -0.93 10.69
C ALA A 59 2.85 -1.15 11.74
N ARG A 60 2.45 -0.09 12.47
CA ARG A 60 1.34 -0.17 13.43
C ARG A 60 0.00 -0.45 12.78
N GLN A 61 -0.27 0.10 11.59
CA GLN A 61 -1.52 -0.17 10.86
C GLN A 61 -1.58 -1.61 10.37
N ALA A 62 -0.49 -2.16 9.82
CA ALA A 62 -0.44 -3.54 9.39
C ALA A 62 -0.64 -4.52 10.57
N LEU A 63 0.02 -4.27 11.71
CA LEU A 63 -0.14 -5.08 12.92
C LEU A 63 -1.55 -5.00 13.50
N ARG A 64 -2.20 -3.83 13.48
CA ARG A 64 -3.60 -3.69 13.90
C ARG A 64 -4.53 -4.49 13.00
N LEU A 65 -4.35 -4.40 11.68
CA LEU A 65 -5.18 -5.16 10.75
C LEU A 65 -5.04 -6.68 10.95
N LEU A 66 -3.83 -7.17 11.23
CA LEU A 66 -3.62 -8.57 11.61
C LEU A 66 -4.31 -8.93 12.94
N ASP A 67 -4.29 -8.03 13.91
CA ASP A 67 -4.98 -8.25 15.19
C ASP A 67 -6.50 -8.25 15.04
N ASP A 68 -7.05 -7.34 14.21
CA ASP A 68 -8.48 -7.30 13.88
C ASP A 68 -8.91 -8.63 13.22
N LEU A 69 -8.16 -9.12 12.23
CA LEU A 69 -8.41 -10.42 11.61
C LEU A 69 -8.33 -11.57 12.61
N ARG A 70 -7.39 -11.52 13.56
CA ARG A 70 -7.29 -12.52 14.65
C ARG A 70 -8.51 -12.49 15.55
N VAL A 71 -9.01 -11.31 15.89
CA VAL A 71 -10.19 -11.16 16.75
C VAL A 71 -11.44 -11.69 16.05
N GLU A 72 -11.58 -11.44 14.76
CA GLU A 72 -12.73 -11.90 13.97
C GLU A 72 -12.72 -13.40 13.70
N ASN A 73 -11.55 -14.00 13.46
CA ASN A 73 -11.44 -15.37 12.96
C ASN A 73 -10.77 -16.35 13.94
N GLY A 74 -10.21 -15.88 15.04
CA GLY A 74 -9.60 -16.66 16.10
C GLY A 74 -8.10 -16.89 15.92
N ARG A 75 -7.64 -17.60 14.88
CA ARG A 75 -6.23 -17.97 14.67
C ARG A 75 -5.68 -17.39 13.39
N LEU A 76 -4.45 -16.84 13.44
CA LEU A 76 -3.78 -16.30 12.27
C LEU A 76 -2.98 -17.34 11.45
N ASP A 77 -2.65 -18.48 12.04
CA ASP A 77 -1.89 -19.56 11.39
C ASP A 77 -2.77 -20.47 10.53
N GLU A 78 -4.08 -20.32 10.62
CA GLU A 78 -5.06 -20.98 9.76
C GLU A 78 -5.54 -20.02 8.65
N PRO A 79 -5.87 -20.51 7.45
CA PRO A 79 -6.38 -19.67 6.36
C PRO A 79 -7.70 -19.01 6.77
N MET A 80 -7.70 -17.69 6.84
CA MET A 80 -8.87 -16.86 7.13
C MET A 80 -9.42 -16.29 5.83
N GLN A 81 -10.71 -16.43 5.57
CA GLN A 81 -11.33 -15.84 4.41
C GLN A 81 -11.35 -14.33 4.51
N VAL A 82 -10.95 -13.67 3.41
CA VAL A 82 -10.96 -12.22 3.25
C VAL A 82 -11.66 -11.85 1.95
N GLY A 83 -12.43 -10.76 1.98
CA GLY A 83 -13.17 -10.31 0.80
C GLY A 83 -14.35 -11.23 0.43
N VAL A 84 -14.89 -11.01 -0.77
CA VAL A 84 -16.11 -11.70 -1.28
C VAL A 84 -15.78 -12.82 -2.28
N SER A 85 -14.57 -12.86 -2.80
CA SER A 85 -14.15 -13.79 -3.87
C SER A 85 -13.49 -15.07 -3.33
N GLY A 86 -13.46 -15.26 -2.01
CA GLY A 86 -13.01 -16.48 -1.36
C GLY A 86 -11.49 -16.61 -1.17
N GLY A 87 -10.73 -15.52 -1.34
CA GLY A 87 -9.32 -15.46 -1.01
C GLY A 87 -9.08 -15.65 0.49
N THR A 88 -7.85 -16.02 0.86
CA THR A 88 -7.48 -16.23 2.26
C THR A 88 -6.21 -15.49 2.64
N VAL A 89 -6.12 -15.15 3.94
CA VAL A 89 -4.88 -14.64 4.56
C VAL A 89 -4.50 -15.56 5.71
N ARG A 90 -3.21 -15.84 5.86
CA ARG A 90 -2.66 -16.50 7.05
C ARG A 90 -1.25 -16.03 7.36
N VAL A 91 -0.85 -16.17 8.61
CA VAL A 91 0.54 -16.06 9.05
C VAL A 91 1.19 -17.45 9.03
N GLU A 92 2.31 -17.59 8.33
CA GLU A 92 3.01 -18.86 8.16
C GLU A 92 4.07 -19.04 9.23
N LEU A 93 3.94 -20.11 10.02
CA LEU A 93 4.83 -20.43 11.12
C LEU A 93 5.78 -21.61 10.80
N ASN A 94 5.41 -22.50 9.87
CA ASN A 94 5.99 -23.84 9.76
C ASN A 94 6.92 -24.03 8.56
N HIS A 95 6.73 -23.34 7.45
CA HIS A 95 7.52 -23.52 6.22
C HIS A 95 8.83 -22.72 6.29
N THR A 96 9.64 -22.95 7.33
CA THR A 96 10.82 -22.14 7.67
C THR A 96 12.14 -22.87 7.45
N ASP A 97 12.14 -24.05 6.83
CA ASP A 97 13.37 -24.81 6.57
C ASP A 97 14.22 -24.10 5.51
N VAL A 98 15.35 -23.54 5.95
CA VAL A 98 16.31 -22.84 5.09
C VAL A 98 17.19 -23.80 4.29
N SER A 99 17.22 -25.11 4.63
CA SER A 99 18.03 -26.10 3.93
C SER A 99 17.60 -26.31 2.48
N VAL A 100 16.37 -25.92 2.14
CA VAL A 100 15.82 -25.93 0.76
C VAL A 100 16.47 -24.87 -0.14
N LEU A 101 17.20 -23.93 0.44
CA LEU A 101 17.91 -22.87 -0.28
C LEU A 101 19.39 -23.24 -0.52
N PRO A 102 20.02 -22.75 -1.59
CA PRO A 102 21.46 -22.89 -1.81
C PRO A 102 22.27 -22.37 -0.61
N SER A 103 23.38 -23.03 -0.29
CA SER A 103 24.21 -22.71 0.88
C SER A 103 24.66 -21.24 0.97
N GLY A 104 24.84 -20.56 -0.15
CA GLY A 104 25.17 -19.13 -0.21
C GLY A 104 24.05 -18.20 0.27
N LEU A 105 22.82 -18.69 0.39
CA LEU A 105 21.65 -17.97 0.88
C LEU A 105 21.16 -18.45 2.26
N GLN A 106 21.88 -19.36 2.91
CA GLN A 106 21.49 -19.90 4.22
C GLN A 106 21.97 -19.04 5.40
N LEU A 107 22.30 -17.76 5.17
CA LEU A 107 22.91 -16.88 6.17
C LEU A 107 21.96 -16.44 7.30
N GLY A 108 20.68 -16.82 7.24
CA GLY A 108 19.74 -16.62 8.34
C GLY A 108 19.23 -15.20 8.50
N ASP A 109 19.43 -14.32 7.51
CA ASP A 109 18.79 -13.01 7.45
C ASP A 109 17.27 -13.16 7.21
N ASN A 110 16.54 -12.08 7.41
CA ASN A 110 15.07 -12.10 7.29
C ASN A 110 14.61 -12.37 5.86
N ASP A 111 15.33 -11.83 4.87
CA ASP A 111 15.08 -12.09 3.45
C ASP A 111 15.16 -13.59 3.15
N THR A 112 16.22 -14.24 3.64
CA THR A 112 16.41 -15.70 3.50
C THR A 112 15.26 -16.50 4.08
N ARG A 113 14.72 -16.07 5.23
CA ARG A 113 13.57 -16.72 5.85
C ARG A 113 12.29 -16.58 5.04
N ILE A 114 12.07 -15.40 4.44
CA ILE A 114 10.93 -15.18 3.53
C ILE A 114 11.05 -16.03 2.28
N LEU A 115 12.26 -16.10 1.68
CA LEU A 115 12.56 -16.96 0.53
C LEU A 115 12.37 -18.45 0.86
N ALA A 116 12.78 -18.87 2.05
CA ALA A 116 12.57 -20.24 2.50
C ALA A 116 11.08 -20.60 2.59
N VAL A 117 10.24 -19.71 3.14
CA VAL A 117 8.79 -19.91 3.16
C VAL A 117 8.25 -20.08 1.74
N ALA A 118 8.59 -19.18 0.82
CA ALA A 118 8.14 -19.28 -0.56
C ALA A 118 8.58 -20.60 -1.21
N ARG A 119 9.84 -21.00 -1.02
CA ARG A 119 10.37 -22.24 -1.61
C ARG A 119 9.74 -23.50 -1.02
N ASN A 120 9.57 -23.57 0.29
CA ASN A 120 8.91 -24.72 0.94
C ASN A 120 7.47 -24.87 0.43
N LEU A 121 6.71 -23.77 0.29
CA LEU A 121 5.35 -23.80 -0.23
C LEU A 121 5.28 -24.26 -1.70
N GLU A 122 6.29 -23.90 -2.53
CA GLU A 122 6.39 -24.44 -3.90
C GLU A 122 6.65 -25.95 -3.90
N MET A 123 7.53 -26.42 -3.00
CA MET A 123 7.80 -27.85 -2.87
C MET A 123 6.56 -28.65 -2.42
N ASP A 124 5.66 -28.02 -1.70
CA ASP A 124 4.34 -28.57 -1.35
C ASP A 124 3.33 -28.52 -2.52
N GLY A 125 3.78 -28.13 -3.71
CA GLY A 125 2.97 -28.12 -4.93
C GLY A 125 2.07 -26.89 -5.10
N ARG A 126 2.28 -25.81 -4.33
CA ARG A 126 1.52 -24.57 -4.49
C ARG A 126 2.10 -23.71 -5.63
N SER A 127 1.23 -23.00 -6.32
CA SER A 127 1.64 -21.98 -7.29
C SER A 127 2.01 -20.69 -6.52
N VAL A 128 3.30 -20.51 -6.22
CA VAL A 128 3.79 -19.43 -5.36
C VAL A 128 4.26 -18.24 -6.17
N VAL A 129 3.95 -17.04 -5.70
CA VAL A 129 4.50 -15.76 -6.19
C VAL A 129 4.98 -14.96 -4.99
N LEU A 130 6.26 -14.61 -4.95
CA LEU A 130 6.79 -13.66 -3.97
C LEU A 130 6.47 -12.24 -4.41
N VAL A 131 5.86 -11.46 -3.51
CA VAL A 131 5.55 -10.05 -3.78
C VAL A 131 6.42 -9.16 -2.89
N SER A 132 7.19 -8.27 -3.50
CA SER A 132 8.08 -7.36 -2.80
C SER A 132 8.27 -6.05 -3.55
N LYS A 133 8.45 -4.95 -2.83
CA LYS A 133 8.92 -3.67 -3.40
C LYS A 133 10.44 -3.61 -3.49
N ASP A 134 11.14 -4.48 -2.76
CA ASP A 134 12.59 -4.52 -2.77
C ASP A 134 13.12 -5.27 -4.00
N LEU A 135 13.88 -4.55 -4.84
CA LEU A 135 14.48 -5.13 -6.04
C LEU A 135 15.47 -6.27 -5.73
N PRO A 136 16.42 -6.14 -4.79
CA PRO A 136 17.29 -7.25 -4.36
C PRO A 136 16.52 -8.51 -3.99
N MET A 137 15.42 -8.38 -3.25
CA MET A 137 14.58 -9.51 -2.85
C MET A 137 14.00 -10.24 -4.07
N ARG A 138 13.46 -9.51 -5.06
CA ARG A 138 12.92 -10.08 -6.30
C ARG A 138 14.00 -10.76 -7.15
N VAL A 139 15.20 -10.16 -7.20
CA VAL A 139 16.35 -10.75 -7.91
C VAL A 139 16.77 -12.07 -7.25
N LYS A 140 16.89 -12.12 -5.92
CA LYS A 140 17.18 -13.35 -5.17
C LYS A 140 16.13 -14.43 -5.45
N ALA A 141 14.83 -14.09 -5.37
CA ALA A 141 13.73 -15.02 -5.64
C ALA A 141 13.79 -15.58 -7.07
N SER A 142 13.95 -14.71 -8.05
CA SER A 142 14.07 -15.10 -9.48
C SER A 142 15.27 -16.02 -9.71
N SER A 143 16.40 -15.77 -9.04
CA SER A 143 17.60 -16.63 -9.13
C SER A 143 17.39 -18.03 -8.56
N LEU A 144 16.41 -18.19 -7.68
CA LEU A 144 15.96 -19.48 -7.13
C LEU A 144 14.88 -20.15 -7.98
N GLY A 145 14.43 -19.52 -9.06
CA GLY A 145 13.31 -19.98 -9.86
C GLY A 145 11.93 -19.69 -9.27
N ILE A 146 11.86 -18.95 -8.16
CA ILE A 146 10.60 -18.52 -7.54
C ILE A 146 10.04 -17.34 -8.36
N ALA A 147 8.78 -17.42 -8.77
CA ALA A 147 8.11 -16.29 -9.40
C ALA A 147 8.07 -15.08 -8.44
N ALA A 148 8.47 -13.91 -8.92
CA ALA A 148 8.53 -12.71 -8.09
C ALA A 148 7.94 -11.51 -8.84
N GLU A 149 7.06 -10.77 -8.16
CA GLU A 149 6.37 -9.61 -8.69
C GLU A 149 6.63 -8.37 -7.82
N GLU A 150 6.69 -7.21 -8.49
CA GLU A 150 6.72 -5.94 -7.76
C GLU A 150 5.32 -5.60 -7.25
N TYR A 151 5.22 -5.28 -5.94
CA TYR A 151 3.99 -4.73 -5.43
C TYR A 151 3.81 -3.31 -5.97
N ARG A 152 2.88 -3.17 -6.87
CA ARG A 152 2.35 -1.89 -7.30
C ARG A 152 1.02 -1.73 -6.60
N ALA A 153 0.97 -0.88 -5.57
CA ALA A 153 -0.29 -0.33 -5.14
C ALA A 153 -0.77 0.53 -6.32
N GLU A 154 -1.39 -0.09 -7.30
CA GLU A 154 -2.30 0.64 -8.15
C GLU A 154 -3.43 1.09 -7.22
N PHE A 155 -3.23 2.23 -6.57
CA PHE A 155 -4.35 3.10 -6.39
C PHE A 155 -4.77 3.43 -7.82
N VAL A 156 -5.51 2.55 -8.43
CA VAL A 156 -6.51 2.97 -9.38
C VAL A 156 -7.44 3.80 -8.51
N VAL A 157 -7.13 5.07 -8.44
CA VAL A 157 -8.15 6.06 -8.21
C VAL A 157 -9.01 5.94 -9.46
N GLU A 158 -9.93 4.97 -9.46
CA GLU A 158 -10.96 4.85 -10.51
C GLU A 158 -11.78 6.14 -10.62
N THR A 159 -11.58 7.06 -9.70
CA THR A 159 -12.22 8.38 -9.70
C THR A 159 -11.34 9.50 -10.23
N GLY A 160 -10.04 9.26 -10.56
CA GLY A 160 -9.13 10.36 -10.91
C GLY A 160 -8.97 11.43 -9.82
N TYR A 161 -9.54 11.20 -8.64
CA TYR A 161 -9.57 12.17 -7.55
C TYR A 161 -8.22 12.20 -6.82
N THR A 162 -7.40 13.15 -7.17
CA THR A 162 -6.06 13.37 -6.55
C THR A 162 -6.14 14.11 -5.20
N GLY A 163 -7.34 14.40 -4.70
CA GLY A 163 -7.56 15.34 -3.62
C GLY A 163 -7.51 16.80 -4.07
N MET A 164 -7.21 17.02 -5.35
CA MET A 164 -7.16 18.34 -6.03
C MET A 164 -8.06 18.30 -7.25
N THR A 165 -8.71 19.40 -7.54
CA THR A 165 -9.56 19.60 -8.72
C THR A 165 -9.28 20.97 -9.32
N GLU A 166 -9.15 21.04 -10.62
CA GLU A 166 -9.08 22.31 -11.35
C GLU A 166 -10.49 22.77 -11.70
N VAL A 167 -10.76 24.05 -11.48
CA VAL A 167 -12.07 24.66 -11.73
C VAL A 167 -11.87 25.99 -12.43
N ASP A 168 -12.49 26.14 -13.60
CA ASP A 168 -12.55 27.41 -14.30
C ASP A 168 -13.56 28.32 -13.62
N VAL A 169 -13.14 29.54 -13.28
CA VAL A 169 -13.94 30.53 -12.58
C VAL A 169 -13.79 31.91 -13.20
N ALA A 170 -14.69 32.83 -12.88
CA ALA A 170 -14.52 34.23 -13.26
C ALA A 170 -13.31 34.85 -12.53
N ALA A 171 -12.63 35.76 -13.19
CA ALA A 171 -11.49 36.47 -12.59
C ALA A 171 -11.87 37.20 -11.29
N ASP A 172 -13.10 37.70 -11.21
CA ASP A 172 -13.61 38.36 -10.02
C ASP A 172 -13.75 37.41 -8.82
N ASP A 173 -13.97 36.12 -9.05
CA ASP A 173 -14.00 35.11 -7.95
C ASP A 173 -12.61 34.84 -7.41
N VAL A 174 -11.59 34.85 -8.27
CA VAL A 174 -10.18 34.77 -7.84
C VAL A 174 -9.81 36.00 -7.00
N ASP A 175 -10.15 37.20 -7.46
CA ASP A 175 -9.89 38.44 -6.75
C ASP A 175 -10.61 38.46 -5.39
N ARG A 176 -11.90 38.06 -5.35
CA ARG A 176 -12.68 37.93 -4.12
C ARG A 176 -12.05 36.94 -3.15
N LEU A 177 -11.55 35.79 -3.63
CA LEU A 177 -10.92 34.81 -2.77
C LEU A 177 -9.65 35.36 -2.10
N TYR A 178 -8.87 36.19 -2.80
CA TYR A 178 -7.72 36.86 -2.19
C TYR A 178 -8.13 37.93 -1.16
N ASP A 179 -9.21 38.65 -1.38
CA ASP A 179 -9.69 39.73 -0.51
C ASP A 179 -10.43 39.18 0.72
N GLU A 180 -11.40 38.30 0.52
CA GLU A 180 -12.31 37.82 1.54
C GLU A 180 -11.75 36.57 2.29
N GLN A 181 -10.73 35.87 1.76
CA GLN A 181 -10.09 34.64 2.26
C GLN A 181 -11.01 33.42 2.27
N VAL A 182 -12.33 33.58 2.27
CA VAL A 182 -13.34 32.50 2.19
C VAL A 182 -14.51 33.01 1.37
N ILE A 183 -14.82 32.34 0.27
CA ILE A 183 -15.96 32.69 -0.60
C ILE A 183 -16.90 31.51 -0.79
N GLU A 184 -18.12 31.80 -1.19
CA GLU A 184 -19.06 30.81 -1.71
C GLU A 184 -18.80 30.66 -3.21
N LEU A 185 -18.70 29.39 -3.64
CA LEU A 185 -18.49 29.06 -5.05
C LEU A 185 -19.38 27.86 -5.39
N GLU A 186 -20.21 28.00 -6.42
CA GLU A 186 -21.16 26.96 -6.83
C GLU A 186 -20.46 25.63 -7.13
N ALA A 187 -19.31 25.69 -7.79
CA ALA A 187 -18.47 24.52 -8.10
C ALA A 187 -17.96 23.75 -6.87
N ALA A 188 -18.00 24.34 -5.67
CA ALA A 188 -17.57 23.68 -4.43
C ALA A 188 -18.68 22.87 -3.75
N LEU A 189 -19.93 23.08 -4.12
CA LEU A 189 -21.11 22.50 -3.45
C LEU A 189 -21.12 20.96 -3.53
N ASP A 190 -20.78 20.40 -4.68
CA ASP A 190 -20.80 18.97 -4.94
C ASP A 190 -19.46 18.27 -4.59
N LEU A 191 -18.42 19.04 -4.28
CA LEU A 191 -17.10 18.49 -3.98
C LEU A 191 -17.01 18.02 -2.52
N PRO A 192 -16.24 16.94 -2.24
CA PRO A 192 -15.99 16.50 -0.88
C PRO A 192 -15.30 17.59 -0.03
N CYS A 193 -15.61 17.62 1.27
CA CYS A 193 -14.90 18.48 2.21
C CYS A 193 -13.40 18.16 2.17
N HIS A 194 -12.58 19.22 2.29
CA HIS A 194 -11.12 19.17 2.20
C HIS A 194 -10.54 18.96 0.79
N THR A 195 -11.34 18.91 -0.26
CA THR A 195 -10.83 18.96 -1.63
C THR A 195 -10.00 20.22 -1.83
N GLY A 196 -8.78 20.06 -2.32
CA GLY A 196 -7.97 21.17 -2.82
C GLY A 196 -8.48 21.65 -4.18
N LEU A 197 -8.52 22.94 -4.39
CA LEU A 197 -8.97 23.55 -5.64
C LEU A 197 -7.85 24.39 -6.25
N VAL A 198 -7.65 24.21 -7.55
CA VAL A 198 -6.91 25.16 -8.37
C VAL A 198 -7.96 25.96 -9.16
N LEU A 199 -8.22 27.17 -8.73
CA LEU A 199 -9.13 28.07 -9.42
C LEU A 199 -8.36 28.72 -10.57
N LEU A 200 -8.85 28.56 -11.78
CA LEU A 200 -8.24 29.10 -13.00
C LEU A 200 -9.13 30.18 -13.59
N SER A 201 -8.56 31.32 -13.95
CA SER A 201 -9.21 32.38 -14.68
C SER A 201 -8.32 32.94 -15.79
N ASP A 202 -8.88 33.75 -16.64
CA ASP A 202 -8.15 34.46 -17.73
C ASP A 202 -7.11 35.43 -17.21
N ARG A 203 -7.19 35.91 -15.96
CA ARG A 203 -6.28 36.86 -15.34
C ARG A 203 -5.33 36.27 -14.30
N GLY A 204 -5.53 35.03 -13.88
CA GLY A 204 -4.70 34.40 -12.86
C GLY A 204 -5.32 33.14 -12.25
N SER A 205 -4.66 32.66 -11.22
CA SER A 205 -5.13 31.46 -10.50
C SER A 205 -5.02 31.65 -9.00
N ALA A 206 -5.79 30.84 -8.24
CA ALA A 206 -5.72 30.77 -6.79
C ALA A 206 -5.79 29.31 -6.32
N LEU A 207 -5.16 29.03 -5.18
CA LEU A 207 -5.31 27.76 -4.49
C LEU A 207 -6.35 27.92 -3.39
N GLY A 208 -7.34 27.05 -3.41
CA GLY A 208 -8.40 26.99 -2.42
C GLY A 208 -8.56 25.61 -1.82
N ARG A 209 -9.37 25.52 -0.78
CA ARG A 209 -9.76 24.27 -0.12
C ARG A 209 -11.23 24.32 0.27
N VAL A 210 -11.97 23.27 -0.06
CA VAL A 210 -13.38 23.13 0.34
C VAL A 210 -13.48 22.94 1.85
N THR A 211 -14.27 23.80 2.51
CA THR A 211 -14.55 23.76 3.95
C THR A 211 -15.75 22.84 4.24
N PRO A 212 -16.00 22.45 5.51
CA PRO A 212 -17.14 21.62 5.88
C PRO A 212 -18.50 22.24 5.52
N ASP A 213 -18.61 23.57 5.50
CA ASP A 213 -19.77 24.35 5.13
C ASP A 213 -19.82 24.66 3.61
N LYS A 214 -19.06 23.89 2.81
CA LYS A 214 -19.06 23.96 1.34
C LYS A 214 -18.61 25.30 0.74
N ARG A 215 -17.88 26.11 1.53
CA ARG A 215 -17.21 27.31 1.01
C ARG A 215 -15.78 27.00 0.57
N VAL A 216 -15.14 27.89 -0.14
CA VAL A 216 -13.75 27.81 -0.57
C VAL A 216 -12.90 28.74 0.27
N ARG A 217 -11.92 28.20 0.97
CA ARG A 217 -10.94 28.96 1.76
C ARG A 217 -9.62 29.07 0.98
N LEU A 218 -9.04 30.26 0.91
CA LEU A 218 -7.72 30.48 0.31
C LEU A 218 -6.65 29.66 1.04
N VAL A 219 -5.82 28.96 0.25
CA VAL A 219 -4.60 28.30 0.72
C VAL A 219 -3.41 29.16 0.33
N ARG A 220 -2.75 29.76 1.32
CA ARG A 220 -1.49 30.49 1.10
C ARG A 220 -0.34 29.49 1.21
N VAL A 221 0.51 29.44 0.20
CA VAL A 221 1.81 28.77 0.29
C VAL A 221 2.71 29.70 1.12
N GLU A 222 2.86 29.43 2.41
CA GLU A 222 3.91 30.07 3.18
C GLU A 222 5.24 29.63 2.59
N HIS A 223 6.03 30.58 2.12
CA HIS A 223 7.39 30.33 1.70
C HIS A 223 8.19 29.98 2.96
N VAL A 224 8.43 28.70 3.18
CA VAL A 224 9.41 28.26 4.17
C VAL A 224 10.77 28.65 3.62
N PRO A 225 11.50 29.63 4.21
CA PRO A 225 12.83 29.96 3.74
C PRO A 225 13.68 28.70 3.84
N ALA A 226 14.35 28.35 2.73
CA ALA A 226 15.30 27.25 2.69
C ALA A 226 16.38 27.53 3.76
N GLN A 227 16.29 26.88 4.90
CA GLN A 227 17.36 26.87 5.88
C GLN A 227 18.52 26.13 5.25
N HIS A 228 19.67 26.79 5.13
CA HIS A 228 20.91 26.24 4.62
C HIS A 228 21.22 24.93 5.36
N LEU A 229 21.11 23.82 4.66
CA LEU A 229 21.69 22.54 5.06
C LEU A 229 23.24 22.75 4.98
N HIS A 230 23.84 23.06 6.12
CA HIS A 230 25.29 22.88 6.29
C HIS A 230 25.54 21.37 6.36
N LEU A 231 26.06 20.82 5.26
CA LEU A 231 26.70 19.52 5.27
C LEU A 231 28.07 19.69 5.94
N PRO A 232 28.38 18.98 7.01
CA PRO A 232 29.75 18.94 7.54
C PRO A 232 30.66 18.21 6.55
N ALA A 233 31.88 18.73 6.40
CA ALA A 233 32.95 18.23 5.54
C ALA A 233 33.45 16.86 5.98
#